data_62f7cb418eeffe51aa7a9b0aae03da46
#
_entry.id   62f7cb418eeffe51aa7a9b0aae03da46
#
_cell.length_a   1.000
_cell.length_b   1.000
_cell.length_c   1.000
_cell.angle_alpha   90.00
_cell.angle_beta   90.00
_cell.angle_gamma   90.00
#
_symmetry.space_group_name_H-M   'P 1'
#
loop_
_entity.id
_entity.type
_entity.pdbx_description
1 polymer ?
#
loop_
_entity_poly.entity_id
_entity_poly.type
_entity_poly.pdbx_seq_one_letter_code
_entity_poly.pdbx_strand_id
1 'polypeptide(L)'
;MPYPASYPRLGVDDYLAGEEGGDIRHEYIDGQVYAMTGASDRHCLITGNIFGVLRPLLRGTPCQLFANDMKVRLKINQQDIFYYPDLLLSCDPTDRETYYRTKPCLLVEVLSESTARLDSREKRFAYQTLPSLREYLLVSQARREVQMFRRQEEWAPQIYGAGQVRLDCLGFELPLDLIYEDVPEL
;
A
#
# COMPACT_ATOMS: atom_id res chain seq x y z
N MET A 1 21.53 -22.47 26.42
CA MET A 1 21.34 -21.15 25.79
C MET A 1 20.06 -20.57 26.35
N PRO A 2 20.04 -19.36 26.92
CA PRO A 2 18.80 -18.79 27.40
C PRO A 2 17.93 -18.46 26.18
N TYR A 3 16.66 -18.82 26.22
CA TYR A 3 15.65 -18.40 25.25
C TYR A 3 15.57 -16.86 25.29
N PRO A 4 15.48 -16.16 24.12
CA PRO A 4 15.27 -14.74 24.12
C PRO A 4 13.97 -14.44 24.88
N ALA A 5 14.01 -13.43 25.75
CA ALA A 5 12.85 -12.96 26.48
C ALA A 5 11.75 -12.65 25.47
N SER A 6 10.61 -13.33 25.58
CA SER A 6 9.44 -12.99 24.76
C SER A 6 8.95 -11.62 25.23
N TYR A 7 9.12 -10.60 24.40
CA TYR A 7 8.44 -9.31 24.63
C TYR A 7 6.92 -9.55 24.67
N PRO A 8 6.19 -8.89 25.58
CA PRO A 8 4.74 -9.03 25.62
C PRO A 8 4.19 -8.60 24.26
N ARG A 9 3.37 -9.46 23.63
CA ARG A 9 2.72 -9.17 22.37
C ARG A 9 1.59 -8.17 22.61
N LEU A 10 1.56 -7.10 21.83
CA LEU A 10 0.49 -6.11 21.86
C LEU A 10 -0.78 -6.72 21.23
N GLY A 11 -1.94 -6.57 21.90
CA GLY A 11 -3.21 -6.98 21.34
C GLY A 11 -3.66 -6.05 20.17
N VAL A 12 -4.48 -6.58 19.25
CA VAL A 12 -4.98 -5.80 18.11
C VAL A 12 -5.78 -4.58 18.59
N ASP A 13 -6.63 -4.74 19.60
CA ASP A 13 -7.47 -3.62 20.10
C ASP A 13 -6.60 -2.54 20.76
N ASP A 14 -5.58 -2.93 21.53
CA ASP A 14 -4.63 -1.99 22.14
C ASP A 14 -3.79 -1.27 21.07
N TYR A 15 -3.38 -1.98 20.02
CA TYR A 15 -2.69 -1.38 18.87
C TYR A 15 -3.57 -0.33 18.18
N LEU A 16 -4.80 -0.69 17.82
CA LEU A 16 -5.73 0.23 17.14
C LEU A 16 -6.03 1.47 18.00
N ALA A 17 -6.25 1.29 19.30
CA ALA A 17 -6.47 2.40 20.23
C ALA A 17 -5.23 3.31 20.35
N GLY A 18 -4.01 2.74 20.34
CA GLY A 18 -2.77 3.50 20.34
C GLY A 18 -2.56 4.32 19.07
N GLU A 19 -2.97 3.79 17.92
CA GLU A 19 -2.85 4.49 16.63
C GLU A 19 -3.83 5.69 16.50
N GLU A 20 -5.00 5.66 17.16
CA GLU A 20 -5.98 6.77 17.10
C GLU A 20 -5.44 8.08 17.67
N GLY A 21 -4.61 8.01 18.71
CA GLY A 21 -4.06 9.17 19.39
C GLY A 21 -2.56 9.42 19.15
N GLY A 22 -1.91 8.57 18.35
CA GLY A 22 -0.46 8.59 18.17
C GLY A 22 -0.01 9.61 17.12
N ASP A 23 1.10 10.31 17.42
CA ASP A 23 1.78 11.21 16.47
C ASP A 23 2.61 10.45 15.43
N ILE A 24 2.96 9.20 15.70
CA ILE A 24 3.76 8.32 14.84
C ILE A 24 2.92 7.12 14.45
N ARG A 25 2.89 6.79 13.17
CA ARG A 25 2.22 5.58 12.64
C ARG A 25 3.12 4.37 12.80
N HIS A 26 2.51 3.24 13.16
CA HIS A 26 3.21 1.96 13.31
C HIS A 26 2.53 0.89 12.48
N GLU A 27 3.30 0.14 11.71
CA GLU A 27 2.85 -1.14 11.18
C GLU A 27 2.81 -2.19 12.29
N TYR A 28 1.90 -3.15 12.18
CA TYR A 28 1.71 -4.19 13.19
C TYR A 28 1.83 -5.57 12.55
N ILE A 29 2.66 -6.43 13.15
CA ILE A 29 2.85 -7.81 12.71
C ILE A 29 2.78 -8.72 13.93
N ASP A 30 1.67 -9.43 14.13
CA ASP A 30 1.47 -10.44 15.19
C ASP A 30 1.93 -10.00 16.58
N GLY A 31 1.55 -8.80 17.01
CA GLY A 31 1.86 -8.27 18.35
C GLY A 31 3.13 -7.44 18.41
N GLN A 32 3.84 -7.26 17.32
CA GLN A 32 4.99 -6.35 17.23
C GLN A 32 4.62 -5.12 16.41
N VAL A 33 5.13 -3.94 16.81
CA VAL A 33 4.89 -2.67 16.15
C VAL A 33 6.19 -2.12 15.59
N TYR A 34 6.12 -1.53 14.39
CA TYR A 34 7.25 -0.97 13.65
C TYR A 34 6.93 0.46 13.28
N ALA A 35 7.67 1.41 13.85
CA ALA A 35 7.46 2.83 13.57
C ALA A 35 7.75 3.14 12.10
N MET A 36 6.86 3.91 11.47
CA MET A 36 7.06 4.41 10.12
C MET A 36 7.94 5.66 10.15
N THR A 37 8.79 5.80 9.15
CA THR A 37 9.62 7.00 8.93
C THR A 37 8.89 7.98 8.01
N GLY A 38 9.30 9.27 8.04
CA GLY A 38 8.79 10.28 7.12
C GLY A 38 9.17 9.96 5.66
N ALA A 39 8.38 10.52 4.74
CA ALA A 39 8.56 10.38 3.30
C ALA A 39 9.39 11.54 2.70
N SER A 40 10.09 11.28 1.58
CA SER A 40 10.76 12.32 0.79
C SER A 40 9.76 13.15 -0.01
N ASP A 41 10.20 14.29 -0.53
CA ASP A 41 9.43 15.12 -1.46
C ASP A 41 9.01 14.36 -2.71
N ARG A 42 9.92 13.59 -3.34
CA ARG A 42 9.63 12.74 -4.50
C ARG A 42 8.53 11.71 -4.19
N HIS A 43 8.64 11.06 -3.04
CA HIS A 43 7.63 10.11 -2.59
C HIS A 43 6.26 10.78 -2.45
N CYS A 44 6.21 11.96 -1.81
CA CYS A 44 4.97 12.71 -1.63
C CYS A 44 4.38 13.18 -2.96
N LEU A 45 5.22 13.67 -3.90
CA LEU A 45 4.76 14.08 -5.23
C LEU A 45 4.18 12.91 -6.02
N ILE A 46 4.89 11.78 -6.10
CA ILE A 46 4.42 10.59 -6.82
C ILE A 46 3.09 10.10 -6.25
N THR A 47 3.01 9.96 -4.91
CA THR A 47 1.76 9.54 -4.24
C THR A 47 0.62 10.51 -4.53
N GLY A 48 0.89 11.82 -4.41
CA GLY A 48 -0.06 12.89 -4.69
C GLY A 48 -0.54 12.91 -6.14
N ASN A 49 0.36 12.73 -7.10
CA ASN A 49 0.05 12.68 -8.53
C ASN A 49 -0.89 11.51 -8.86
N ILE A 50 -0.56 10.29 -8.39
CA ILE A 50 -1.41 9.13 -8.60
C ILE A 50 -2.79 9.35 -7.97
N PHE A 51 -2.84 9.83 -6.72
CA PHE A 51 -4.10 10.13 -6.03
C PHE A 51 -4.92 11.17 -6.81
N GLY A 52 -4.29 12.26 -7.25
CA GLY A 52 -4.94 13.35 -8.01
C GLY A 52 -5.56 12.89 -9.31
N VAL A 53 -4.88 11.99 -10.04
CA VAL A 53 -5.39 11.40 -11.29
C VAL A 53 -6.54 10.43 -11.03
N LEU A 54 -6.42 9.56 -10.02
CA LEU A 54 -7.39 8.49 -9.79
C LEU A 54 -8.65 8.97 -9.06
N ARG A 55 -8.52 9.90 -8.11
CA ARG A 55 -9.65 10.35 -7.28
C ARG A 55 -10.85 10.90 -8.06
N PRO A 56 -10.70 11.70 -9.13
CA PRO A 56 -11.82 12.14 -9.95
C PRO A 56 -12.59 11.02 -10.64
N LEU A 57 -11.92 9.92 -11.03
CA LEU A 57 -12.52 8.78 -11.72
C LEU A 57 -13.51 8.00 -10.84
N LEU A 58 -13.42 8.18 -9.52
CA LEU A 58 -14.24 7.44 -8.56
C LEU A 58 -15.56 8.13 -8.23
N ARG A 59 -15.80 9.33 -8.76
CA ARG A 59 -17.05 10.07 -8.50
C ARG A 59 -18.25 9.29 -9.01
N GLY A 60 -19.24 9.10 -8.14
CA GLY A 60 -20.46 8.35 -8.47
C GLY A 60 -20.29 6.81 -8.47
N THR A 61 -19.12 6.31 -8.07
CA THR A 61 -18.86 4.87 -7.88
C THR A 61 -18.86 4.50 -6.39
N PRO A 62 -18.99 3.23 -6.02
CA PRO A 62 -18.84 2.79 -4.63
C PRO A 62 -17.38 2.76 -4.16
N CYS A 63 -16.42 3.02 -5.05
CA CYS A 63 -14.99 2.91 -4.77
C CYS A 63 -14.47 4.08 -3.91
N GLN A 64 -13.61 3.76 -2.98
CA GLN A 64 -12.94 4.71 -2.09
C GLN A 64 -11.43 4.57 -2.24
N LEU A 65 -10.75 5.69 -2.52
CA LEU A 65 -9.30 5.78 -2.59
C LEU A 65 -8.80 6.53 -1.36
N PHE A 66 -7.85 5.93 -0.67
CA PHE A 66 -7.18 6.47 0.50
C PHE A 66 -5.69 6.64 0.23
N ALA A 67 -5.08 7.63 0.89
CA ALA A 67 -3.64 7.86 0.86
C ALA A 67 -3.07 7.83 2.27
N ASN A 68 -1.90 7.25 2.43
CA ASN A 68 -1.03 7.22 3.61
C ASN A 68 -1.63 6.62 4.89
N ASP A 69 -2.65 7.22 5.47
CA ASP A 69 -3.12 6.90 6.84
C ASP A 69 -4.15 5.76 6.93
N MET A 70 -4.57 5.18 5.82
CA MET A 70 -5.52 4.06 5.84
C MET A 70 -4.77 2.73 5.87
N LYS A 71 -4.94 2.00 6.97
CA LYS A 71 -4.37 0.66 7.11
C LYS A 71 -5.07 -0.37 6.22
N VAL A 72 -4.33 -1.35 5.77
CA VAL A 72 -4.87 -2.62 5.29
C VAL A 72 -4.64 -3.69 6.36
N ARG A 73 -5.71 -4.39 6.75
CA ARG A 73 -5.63 -5.56 7.64
C ARG A 73 -5.61 -6.83 6.81
N LEU A 74 -4.62 -7.67 7.07
CA LEU A 74 -4.56 -9.03 6.54
C LEU A 74 -4.48 -10.03 7.69
N LYS A 75 -4.79 -11.29 7.38
CA LYS A 75 -4.66 -12.38 8.32
C LYS A 75 -3.94 -13.55 7.65
N ILE A 76 -2.74 -13.87 8.15
CA ILE A 76 -1.91 -14.94 7.62
C ILE A 76 -1.65 -15.94 8.76
N ASN A 77 -2.01 -17.21 8.56
CA ASN A 77 -1.85 -18.26 9.60
C ASN A 77 -2.42 -17.84 10.97
N GLN A 78 -3.59 -17.20 10.98
CA GLN A 78 -4.26 -16.63 12.15
C GLN A 78 -3.54 -15.44 12.82
N GLN A 79 -2.43 -14.97 12.27
CA GLN A 79 -1.73 -13.78 12.73
C GLN A 79 -2.32 -12.54 12.05
N ASP A 80 -2.65 -11.54 12.85
CA ASP A 80 -3.13 -10.25 12.35
C ASP A 80 -1.94 -9.38 11.96
N ILE A 81 -2.05 -8.76 10.77
CA ILE A 81 -1.05 -7.85 10.21
C ILE A 81 -1.76 -6.59 9.74
N PHE A 82 -1.18 -5.43 10.06
CA PHE A 82 -1.63 -4.13 9.58
C PHE A 82 -0.46 -3.41 8.94
N TYR A 83 -0.62 -3.08 7.66
CA TYR A 83 0.31 -2.24 6.90
C TYR A 83 -0.37 -0.93 6.48
N TYR A 84 0.43 0.08 6.21
CA TYR A 84 0.01 1.36 5.64
C TYR A 84 0.52 1.47 4.20
N PRO A 85 -0.25 1.06 3.19
CA PRO A 85 0.12 1.31 1.81
C PRO A 85 0.03 2.81 1.50
N ASP A 86 0.87 3.30 0.59
CA ASP A 86 0.83 4.69 0.16
C ASP A 86 -0.52 5.05 -0.47
N LEU A 87 -1.09 4.13 -1.27
CA LEU A 87 -2.48 4.25 -1.74
C LEU A 87 -3.22 2.91 -1.61
N LEU A 88 -4.49 3.01 -1.22
CA LEU A 88 -5.40 1.90 -1.07
C LEU A 88 -6.72 2.21 -1.77
N LEU A 89 -7.11 1.37 -2.74
CA LEU A 89 -8.42 1.43 -3.38
C LEU A 89 -9.28 0.25 -2.94
N SER A 90 -10.45 0.53 -2.37
CA SER A 90 -11.48 -0.46 -2.06
C SER A 90 -12.79 -0.10 -2.76
N CYS A 91 -13.38 -1.06 -3.46
CA CYS A 91 -14.66 -0.91 -4.17
C CYS A 91 -15.76 -1.78 -3.57
N ASP A 92 -15.47 -2.56 -2.53
CA ASP A 92 -16.47 -3.38 -1.83
C ASP A 92 -17.28 -2.48 -0.86
N PRO A 93 -18.59 -2.31 -1.06
CA PRO A 93 -19.42 -1.47 -0.20
C PRO A 93 -19.58 -2.01 1.23
N THR A 94 -19.16 -3.24 1.50
CA THR A 94 -19.19 -3.86 2.83
C THR A 94 -17.89 -3.64 3.61
N ASP A 95 -16.81 -3.16 2.97
CA ASP A 95 -15.51 -2.88 3.59
C ASP A 95 -15.51 -1.48 4.21
N ARG A 96 -16.07 -1.36 5.44
CA ARG A 96 -16.41 -0.06 6.04
C ARG A 96 -15.77 0.21 7.41
N GLU A 97 -14.75 -0.56 7.79
CA GLU A 97 -14.05 -0.30 9.03
C GLU A 97 -13.43 1.11 9.05
N THR A 98 -13.54 1.82 10.16
CA THR A 98 -13.16 3.24 10.21
C THR A 98 -11.66 3.44 9.99
N TYR A 99 -10.83 2.57 10.56
CA TYR A 99 -9.38 2.77 10.64
C TYR A 99 -8.56 1.81 9.77
N TYR A 100 -9.21 0.88 9.07
CA TYR A 100 -8.54 -0.04 8.15
C TYR A 100 -9.50 -0.56 7.08
N ARG A 101 -8.96 -1.21 6.07
CA ARG A 101 -9.69 -1.96 5.05
C ARG A 101 -9.21 -3.40 5.02
N THR A 102 -10.10 -4.31 4.63
CA THR A 102 -9.83 -5.75 4.51
C THR A 102 -10.01 -6.27 3.09
N LYS A 103 -10.60 -5.44 2.21
CA LYS A 103 -10.97 -5.84 0.84
C LYS A 103 -10.52 -4.84 -0.22
N PRO A 104 -9.23 -4.40 -0.21
CA PRO A 104 -8.74 -3.56 -1.29
C PRO A 104 -8.72 -4.33 -2.61
N CYS A 105 -8.92 -3.65 -3.72
CA CYS A 105 -8.75 -4.21 -5.07
C CYS A 105 -7.42 -3.78 -5.72
N LEU A 106 -6.88 -2.63 -5.33
CA LEU A 106 -5.58 -2.11 -5.74
C LEU A 106 -4.84 -1.57 -4.52
N LEU A 107 -3.56 -1.89 -4.42
CA LEU A 107 -2.61 -1.28 -3.49
C LEU A 107 -1.45 -0.69 -4.28
N VAL A 108 -0.94 0.45 -3.84
CA VAL A 108 0.23 1.12 -4.42
C VAL A 108 1.25 1.40 -3.32
N GLU A 109 2.50 1.12 -3.59
CA GLU A 109 3.65 1.49 -2.75
C GLU A 109 4.67 2.26 -3.58
N VAL A 110 5.14 3.37 -3.06
CA VAL A 110 6.22 4.17 -3.64
C VAL A 110 7.52 3.80 -2.94
N LEU A 111 8.43 3.18 -3.68
CA LEU A 111 9.65 2.61 -3.12
C LEU A 111 10.66 3.69 -2.74
N SER A 112 11.05 3.76 -1.48
CA SER A 112 12.23 4.52 -1.05
C SER A 112 13.52 3.73 -1.27
N GLU A 113 14.67 4.42 -1.37
CA GLU A 113 15.97 3.75 -1.53
C GLU A 113 16.31 2.83 -0.35
N SER A 114 15.86 3.18 0.86
CA SER A 114 16.13 2.44 2.09
C SER A 114 15.24 1.21 2.29
N THR A 115 14.02 1.20 1.76
CA THR A 115 13.02 0.12 1.97
C THR A 115 12.87 -0.82 0.77
N ALA A 116 13.52 -0.49 -0.36
CA ALA A 116 13.24 -1.09 -1.67
C ALA A 116 13.45 -2.61 -1.77
N ARG A 117 14.26 -3.24 -0.93
CA ARG A 117 14.66 -4.65 -1.17
C ARG A 117 14.00 -5.69 -0.29
N LEU A 118 13.81 -5.44 1.00
CA LEU A 118 13.25 -6.43 1.93
C LEU A 118 11.78 -6.17 2.19
N ASP A 119 11.44 -4.94 2.51
CA ASP A 119 10.11 -4.52 2.93
C ASP A 119 9.07 -4.70 1.80
N SER A 120 9.41 -4.25 0.58
CA SER A 120 8.52 -4.39 -0.57
C SER A 120 8.25 -5.85 -0.97
N ARG A 121 9.21 -6.75 -0.75
CA ARG A 121 9.06 -8.17 -1.08
C ARG A 121 8.16 -8.88 -0.07
N GLU A 122 8.35 -8.62 1.23
CA GLU A 122 7.54 -9.22 2.30
C GLU A 122 6.11 -8.71 2.24
N LYS A 123 5.90 -7.38 2.13
CA LYS A 123 4.58 -6.78 1.96
C LYS A 123 3.87 -7.33 0.73
N ARG A 124 4.58 -7.44 -0.41
CA ARG A 124 3.99 -7.99 -1.63
C ARG A 124 3.42 -9.39 -1.41
N PHE A 125 4.18 -10.32 -0.82
CA PHE A 125 3.67 -11.66 -0.55
C PHE A 125 2.51 -11.66 0.45
N ALA A 126 2.57 -10.80 1.47
CA ALA A 126 1.48 -10.64 2.40
C ALA A 126 0.22 -10.12 1.70
N TYR A 127 0.32 -9.07 0.89
CA TYR A 127 -0.81 -8.49 0.14
C TYR A 127 -1.44 -9.49 -0.84
N GLN A 128 -0.65 -10.36 -1.48
CA GLN A 128 -1.16 -11.40 -2.39
C GLN A 128 -2.10 -12.40 -1.71
N THR A 129 -2.06 -12.51 -0.37
CA THR A 129 -2.98 -13.36 0.40
C THR A 129 -4.40 -12.78 0.50
N LEU A 130 -4.59 -11.48 0.26
CA LEU A 130 -5.91 -10.83 0.25
C LEU A 130 -6.74 -11.31 -0.93
N PRO A 131 -7.90 -11.97 -0.73
CA PRO A 131 -8.69 -12.51 -1.86
C PRO A 131 -9.23 -11.43 -2.79
N SER A 132 -9.49 -10.23 -2.26
CA SER A 132 -10.03 -9.08 -3.00
C SER A 132 -9.00 -8.37 -3.84
N LEU A 133 -7.72 -8.47 -3.48
CA LEU A 133 -6.65 -7.75 -4.19
C LEU A 133 -6.48 -8.31 -5.60
N ARG A 134 -6.59 -7.44 -6.58
CA ARG A 134 -6.45 -7.77 -8.01
C ARG A 134 -5.13 -7.27 -8.56
N GLU A 135 -4.66 -6.13 -8.07
CA GLU A 135 -3.52 -5.39 -8.59
C GLU A 135 -2.67 -4.83 -7.46
N TYR A 136 -1.37 -4.91 -7.62
CA TYR A 136 -0.38 -4.30 -6.75
C TYR A 136 0.65 -3.56 -7.59
N LEU A 137 0.84 -2.28 -7.29
CA LEU A 137 1.70 -1.37 -8.03
C LEU A 137 2.87 -0.95 -7.15
N LEU A 138 4.09 -1.17 -7.64
CA LEU A 138 5.30 -0.61 -7.05
C LEU A 138 5.82 0.50 -7.95
N VAL A 139 6.00 1.69 -7.39
CA VAL A 139 6.46 2.88 -8.12
C VAL A 139 7.82 3.32 -7.58
N SER A 140 8.82 3.40 -8.45
CA SER A 140 10.15 3.83 -8.03
C SER A 140 10.23 5.35 -7.93
N GLN A 141 10.79 5.87 -6.81
CA GLN A 141 11.13 7.29 -6.71
C GLN A 141 12.56 7.60 -7.19
N ALA A 142 13.36 6.58 -7.50
CA ALA A 142 14.75 6.72 -7.95
C ALA A 142 14.89 6.77 -9.46
N ARG A 143 13.90 6.30 -10.20
CA ARG A 143 13.85 6.30 -11.68
C ARG A 143 12.42 6.15 -12.16
N ARG A 144 12.18 6.54 -13.41
CA ARG A 144 10.85 6.34 -14.05
C ARG A 144 10.60 4.86 -14.32
N GLU A 145 10.12 4.17 -13.31
CA GLU A 145 9.81 2.75 -13.37
C GLU A 145 8.62 2.41 -12.48
N VAL A 146 7.68 1.70 -13.08
CA VAL A 146 6.52 1.14 -12.39
C VAL A 146 6.51 -0.36 -12.59
N GLN A 147 6.33 -1.12 -11.51
CA GLN A 147 6.14 -2.57 -11.57
C GLN A 147 4.69 -2.89 -11.19
N MET A 148 3.97 -3.50 -12.12
CA MET A 148 2.61 -3.98 -11.91
C MET A 148 2.61 -5.48 -11.66
N PHE A 149 1.86 -5.90 -10.65
CA PHE A 149 1.61 -7.30 -10.33
C PHE A 149 0.10 -7.54 -10.34
N ARG A 150 -0.38 -8.49 -11.14
CA ARG A 150 -1.81 -8.81 -11.26
C ARG A 150 -2.09 -10.24 -10.82
N ARG A 151 -3.18 -10.43 -10.08
CA ARG A 151 -3.62 -11.78 -9.69
C ARG A 151 -3.90 -12.67 -10.89
N GLN A 152 -4.55 -12.16 -11.93
CA GLN A 152 -4.86 -12.91 -13.16
C GLN A 152 -3.62 -13.33 -13.96
N GLU A 153 -2.46 -12.75 -13.66
CA GLU A 153 -1.16 -13.04 -14.27
C GLU A 153 -0.23 -13.74 -13.27
N GLU A 154 -0.82 -14.42 -12.27
CA GLU A 154 -0.09 -15.15 -11.22
C GLU A 154 0.96 -14.30 -10.50
N TRP A 155 0.70 -12.99 -10.40
CA TRP A 155 1.58 -12.01 -9.79
C TRP A 155 2.96 -11.88 -10.46
N ALA A 156 3.07 -12.26 -11.75
CA ALA A 156 4.27 -12.01 -12.53
C ALA A 156 4.49 -10.50 -12.70
N PRO A 157 5.72 -9.98 -12.49
CA PRO A 157 5.99 -8.56 -12.62
C PRO A 157 5.96 -8.12 -14.07
N GLN A 158 5.22 -7.03 -14.36
CA GLN A 158 5.30 -6.29 -15.60
C GLN A 158 5.96 -4.94 -15.31
N ILE A 159 7.04 -4.62 -16.03
CA ILE A 159 7.83 -3.40 -15.78
C ILE A 159 7.58 -2.39 -16.89
N TYR A 160 7.25 -1.16 -16.48
CA TYR A 160 6.97 -0.03 -17.36
C TYR A 160 7.97 1.08 -17.08
N GLY A 161 8.73 1.50 -18.10
CA GLY A 161 9.64 2.65 -18.05
C GLY A 161 9.10 3.87 -18.80
N ALA A 162 8.02 3.70 -19.58
CA ALA A 162 7.35 4.74 -20.37
C ALA A 162 5.94 4.29 -20.73
N GLY A 163 5.16 5.18 -21.33
CA GLY A 163 3.79 4.91 -21.77
C GLY A 163 2.79 4.94 -20.62
N GLN A 164 1.96 3.91 -20.51
CA GLN A 164 0.86 3.88 -19.53
C GLN A 164 0.69 2.48 -18.91
N VAL A 165 0.20 2.45 -17.67
CA VAL A 165 -0.11 1.22 -16.94
C VAL A 165 -1.62 1.04 -16.88
N ARG A 166 -2.11 -0.09 -17.37
CA ARG A 166 -3.52 -0.44 -17.25
C ARG A 166 -3.86 -0.79 -15.81
N LEU A 167 -4.88 -0.12 -15.24
CA LEU A 167 -5.49 -0.42 -13.96
C LEU A 167 -6.86 -1.07 -14.20
N ASP A 168 -6.91 -2.41 -14.12
CA ASP A 168 -8.13 -3.19 -14.42
C ASP A 168 -9.23 -2.97 -13.36
N CYS A 169 -8.85 -2.67 -12.11
CA CYS A 169 -9.81 -2.30 -11.06
C CYS A 169 -10.67 -1.09 -11.43
N LEU A 170 -10.12 -0.18 -12.23
CA LEU A 170 -10.75 1.09 -12.64
C LEU A 170 -11.11 1.14 -14.12
N GLY A 171 -10.63 0.20 -14.92
CA GLY A 171 -10.74 0.28 -16.37
C GLY A 171 -10.02 1.48 -16.98
N PHE A 172 -8.90 1.92 -16.37
CA PHE A 172 -8.19 3.15 -16.70
C PHE A 172 -6.73 2.88 -17.06
N GLU A 173 -6.23 3.62 -18.05
CA GLU A 173 -4.80 3.64 -18.42
C GLU A 173 -4.13 4.81 -17.71
N LEU A 174 -3.25 4.53 -16.74
CA LEU A 174 -2.53 5.54 -15.97
C LEU A 174 -1.21 5.88 -16.68
N PRO A 175 -1.07 7.08 -17.26
CA PRO A 175 0.17 7.49 -17.92
C PRO A 175 1.32 7.68 -16.92
N LEU A 176 2.52 7.16 -17.25
CA LEU A 176 3.71 7.37 -16.42
C LEU A 176 4.08 8.86 -16.33
N ASP A 177 3.81 9.64 -17.36
CA ASP A 177 4.06 11.08 -17.35
C ASP A 177 3.27 11.79 -16.24
N LEU A 178 2.04 11.37 -15.95
CA LEU A 178 1.25 11.91 -14.86
C LEU A 178 1.73 11.40 -13.48
N ILE A 179 2.24 10.17 -13.39
CA ILE A 179 2.82 9.65 -12.14
C ILE A 179 4.03 10.50 -11.71
N TYR A 180 4.86 10.87 -12.68
CA TYR A 180 6.14 11.55 -12.46
C TYR A 180 6.10 13.04 -12.80
N GLU A 181 4.92 13.64 -12.90
CA GLU A 181 4.76 15.07 -13.14
C GLU A 181 5.42 15.88 -12.01
N ASP A 182 6.25 16.84 -12.37
CA ASP A 182 6.99 17.74 -11.45
C ASP A 182 7.91 17.01 -10.43
N VAL A 183 8.20 15.72 -10.62
CA VAL A 183 9.16 14.99 -9.78
C VAL A 183 10.58 15.35 -10.23
N PRO A 184 11.42 15.97 -9.34
CA PRO A 184 12.72 16.45 -9.74
C PRO A 184 13.72 15.31 -10.04
N GLU A 185 14.58 15.49 -11.04
CA GLU A 185 15.76 14.66 -11.35
C GLU A 185 15.48 13.14 -11.50
N LEU A 186 14.59 12.77 -12.42
CA LEU A 186 14.33 11.37 -12.79
C LEU A 186 14.78 11.08 -14.23
#